data_c23ff674164b57b6845f728510758c09
#
_entry.id   c23ff674164b57b6845f728510758c09
#
_cell.length_a   1.000
_cell.length_b   1.000
_cell.length_c   1.000
_cell.angle_alpha   90.00
_cell.angle_beta   90.00
_cell.angle_gamma   90.00
#
_symmetry.space_group_name_H-M   'P 1'
#
loop_
_entity.id
_entity.type
_entity.pdbx_description
1 polymer ?
#
loop_
_entity_poly.entity_id
_entity_poly.type
_entity_poly.pdbx_seq_one_letter_code
_entity_poly.pdbx_strand_id
1 'polypeptide(L)'
;SKAIVILPKIEEVENKFFLNAHEIAQGIVFPQDMLNKKNAQILNRNVGQGVFVLSDSEKESLNLLKNEDSIIKPYYTTEQVGRYWVNPNHYLWAIYTDSQYKNPHSLDNMPNIKKHLDQFSSIMTSDNKPYGLHRAREQRFFTNEKVIAIRKSVGTPSFAYCDFDCYLSQTFNMIQTDKVNLKYLTGLLNSKLIYYWLKCKGKMQGEHFQLDKEPLMQIPIAVSSQETQNLIANLVDVIRLLKQAHSQLDSHVSNDYLAKEFEKMINGCVYEIYFEDEIKKYYGKSIARCIRNYIPATFTPQNVYKIYSDIESTGIIEIIDSLAFSNSEILRTISLS
;
A
#
# COMPACT_ATOMS: atom_id res chain seq x y z
N SER A 1 -11.39 29.82 -4.62
CA SER A 1 -10.85 28.84 -3.65
C SER A 1 -9.39 28.57 -3.98
N LYS A 2 -8.55 28.31 -2.96
CA LYS A 2 -7.11 28.00 -3.13
C LYS A 2 -6.89 26.79 -4.06
N ALA A 3 -7.79 25.82 -4.03
CA ALA A 3 -7.74 24.64 -4.89
C ALA A 3 -7.77 24.99 -6.39
N ILE A 4 -8.50 26.03 -6.80
CA ILE A 4 -8.57 26.47 -8.20
C ILE A 4 -7.19 26.89 -8.72
N VAL A 5 -6.33 27.42 -7.87
CA VAL A 5 -4.99 27.89 -8.24
C VAL A 5 -3.96 26.77 -8.12
N ILE A 6 -4.03 25.94 -7.08
CA ILE A 6 -3.00 24.96 -6.73
C ILE A 6 -3.12 23.68 -7.54
N LEU A 7 -4.33 23.16 -7.73
CA LEU A 7 -4.52 21.88 -8.46
C LEU A 7 -3.98 21.92 -9.90
N PRO A 8 -4.26 22.95 -10.72
CA PRO A 8 -3.67 23.01 -12.05
C PRO A 8 -2.15 22.98 -12.03
N LYS A 9 -1.51 23.63 -11.05
CA LYS A 9 -0.05 23.65 -10.92
C LYS A 9 0.53 22.30 -10.54
N ILE A 10 -0.17 21.50 -9.74
CA ILE A 10 0.21 20.10 -9.49
C ILE A 10 0.13 19.30 -10.80
N GLU A 11 -0.94 19.49 -11.55
CA GLU A 11 -1.20 18.79 -12.81
C GLU A 11 -0.26 19.23 -13.95
N GLU A 12 0.36 20.39 -13.86
CA GLU A 12 1.30 20.94 -14.84
C GLU A 12 2.73 20.41 -14.71
N VAL A 13 3.03 19.55 -13.73
CA VAL A 13 4.37 18.96 -13.59
C VAL A 13 4.82 18.36 -14.94
N GLU A 14 6.02 18.73 -15.41
CA GLU A 14 6.44 18.46 -16.79
C GLU A 14 6.55 16.97 -17.11
N ASN A 15 7.32 16.25 -16.32
CA ASN A 15 7.52 14.82 -16.51
C ASN A 15 6.55 14.05 -15.60
N LYS A 16 5.45 13.58 -16.18
CA LYS A 16 4.45 12.80 -15.45
C LYS A 16 3.88 11.69 -16.29
N PHE A 17 3.26 10.75 -15.62
CA PHE A 17 2.39 9.76 -16.21
C PHE A 17 1.15 9.54 -15.36
N PHE A 18 0.16 8.86 -15.95
CA PHE A 18 -1.02 8.39 -15.26
C PHE A 18 -1.03 6.86 -15.30
N LEU A 19 -1.39 6.24 -14.19
CA LEU A 19 -1.58 4.80 -14.17
C LEU A 19 -2.70 4.40 -15.14
N ASN A 20 -2.48 3.33 -15.90
CA ASN A 20 -3.51 2.78 -16.76
C ASN A 20 -4.26 1.62 -16.10
N ALA A 21 -5.34 1.17 -16.75
CA ALA A 21 -6.21 0.13 -16.21
C ALA A 21 -5.50 -1.21 -15.95
N HIS A 22 -4.40 -1.50 -16.68
CA HIS A 22 -3.63 -2.74 -16.54
C HIS A 22 -2.61 -2.70 -15.41
N GLU A 23 -2.35 -1.51 -14.87
CA GLU A 23 -1.39 -1.30 -13.79
C GLU A 23 -2.04 -1.32 -12.41
N ILE A 24 -3.37 -1.41 -12.33
CA ILE A 24 -4.12 -1.43 -11.08
C ILE A 24 -5.10 -2.61 -11.09
N ALA A 25 -5.09 -3.38 -10.01
CA ALA A 25 -6.10 -4.41 -9.78
C ALA A 25 -6.67 -4.30 -8.38
N GLN A 26 -7.97 -4.48 -8.27
CA GLN A 26 -8.64 -4.73 -7.01
C GLN A 26 -8.33 -6.15 -6.55
N GLY A 27 -8.30 -6.40 -5.24
CA GLY A 27 -8.08 -7.73 -4.70
C GLY A 27 -9.24 -8.70 -4.94
N ILE A 28 -9.10 -9.89 -4.41
CA ILE A 28 -10.00 -11.02 -4.60
C ILE A 28 -11.40 -10.68 -4.11
N VAL A 29 -12.43 -11.07 -4.91
CA VAL A 29 -13.80 -11.13 -4.45
C VAL A 29 -14.14 -12.60 -4.18
N PHE A 30 -14.31 -12.91 -2.90
CA PHE A 30 -14.68 -14.25 -2.46
C PHE A 30 -16.19 -14.47 -2.59
N PRO A 31 -16.65 -15.67 -2.99
CA PRO A 31 -18.07 -16.03 -2.86
C PRO A 31 -18.50 -16.05 -1.39
N GLN A 32 -17.62 -16.57 -0.54
CA GLN A 32 -17.72 -16.58 0.92
C GLN A 32 -16.31 -16.81 1.48
N ASP A 33 -15.74 -15.81 2.12
CA ASP A 33 -14.45 -15.96 2.81
C ASP A 33 -14.58 -16.80 4.09
N MET A 34 -15.41 -16.35 5.02
CA MET A 34 -15.77 -17.01 6.27
C MET A 34 -17.27 -16.92 6.46
N LEU A 35 -17.86 -17.84 7.22
CA LEU A 35 -19.30 -17.84 7.47
C LEU A 35 -19.74 -16.60 8.23
N ASN A 36 -20.64 -15.84 7.61
CA ASN A 36 -21.38 -14.76 8.28
C ASN A 36 -22.56 -15.34 9.08
N LYS A 37 -23.25 -14.53 9.86
CA LYS A 37 -24.38 -14.96 10.69
C LYS A 37 -25.46 -15.68 9.90
N LYS A 38 -25.85 -15.16 8.74
CA LYS A 38 -26.89 -15.72 7.89
C LYS A 38 -26.52 -17.12 7.40
N ASN A 39 -25.33 -17.26 6.82
CA ASN A 39 -24.88 -18.51 6.24
C ASN A 39 -24.53 -19.56 7.31
N ALA A 40 -23.98 -19.13 8.45
CA ALA A 40 -23.76 -20.00 9.59
C ALA A 40 -25.08 -20.61 10.10
N GLN A 41 -26.14 -19.81 10.17
CA GLN A 41 -27.47 -20.27 10.58
C GLN A 41 -28.06 -21.26 9.56
N ILE A 42 -27.97 -20.98 8.27
CA ILE A 42 -28.45 -21.88 7.20
C ILE A 42 -27.78 -23.24 7.31
N LEU A 43 -26.48 -23.28 7.57
CA LEU A 43 -25.69 -24.51 7.63
C LEU A 43 -25.61 -25.13 9.04
N ASN A 44 -26.22 -24.51 10.05
CA ASN A 44 -26.10 -24.91 11.44
C ASN A 44 -24.61 -25.04 11.87
N ARG A 45 -23.81 -24.01 11.59
CA ARG A 45 -22.38 -23.96 11.84
C ARG A 45 -22.00 -22.67 12.58
N ASN A 46 -20.74 -22.54 12.98
CA ASN A 46 -20.26 -21.39 13.70
C ASN A 46 -19.97 -20.20 12.77
N VAL A 47 -20.33 -18.99 13.21
CA VAL A 47 -19.90 -17.74 12.57
C VAL A 47 -18.38 -17.65 12.59
N GLY A 48 -17.78 -17.21 11.48
CA GLY A 48 -16.33 -17.08 11.35
C GLY A 48 -15.60 -18.35 10.92
N GLN A 49 -16.31 -19.48 10.78
CA GLN A 49 -15.70 -20.69 10.21
C GLN A 49 -15.22 -20.40 8.78
N GLY A 50 -13.98 -20.80 8.48
CA GLY A 50 -13.37 -20.56 7.17
C GLY A 50 -14.03 -21.35 6.06
N VAL A 51 -14.27 -20.67 4.94
CA VAL A 51 -14.72 -21.28 3.68
C VAL A 51 -13.59 -21.22 2.66
N PHE A 52 -13.35 -20.07 2.05
CA PHE A 52 -12.17 -19.83 1.20
C PHE A 52 -10.98 -19.21 1.94
N VAL A 53 -11.18 -18.65 3.13
CA VAL A 53 -10.14 -18.13 3.98
C VAL A 53 -10.06 -18.95 5.25
N LEU A 54 -8.91 -19.54 5.50
CA LEU A 54 -8.67 -20.50 6.58
C LEU A 54 -7.70 -19.93 7.61
N SER A 55 -7.94 -20.23 8.90
CA SER A 55 -6.93 -20.06 9.94
C SER A 55 -5.84 -21.13 9.81
N ASP A 56 -4.73 -20.96 10.53
CA ASP A 56 -3.66 -21.98 10.59
C ASP A 56 -4.23 -23.35 11.03
N SER A 57 -5.03 -23.37 12.08
CA SER A 57 -5.62 -24.62 12.59
C SER A 57 -6.60 -25.25 11.61
N GLU A 58 -7.40 -24.45 10.90
CA GLU A 58 -8.30 -24.94 9.87
C GLU A 58 -7.52 -25.52 8.68
N LYS A 59 -6.46 -24.86 8.24
CA LYS A 59 -5.57 -25.37 7.19
C LYS A 59 -4.96 -26.70 7.59
N GLU A 60 -4.41 -26.80 8.79
CA GLU A 60 -3.81 -28.03 9.32
C GLU A 60 -4.83 -29.18 9.36
N SER A 61 -6.07 -28.90 9.78
CA SER A 61 -7.15 -29.88 9.88
C SER A 61 -7.56 -30.50 8.54
N LEU A 62 -7.24 -29.86 7.42
CA LEU A 62 -7.56 -30.37 6.09
C LEU A 62 -6.67 -31.54 5.67
N ASN A 63 -5.53 -31.74 6.30
CA ASN A 63 -4.54 -32.78 5.94
C ASN A 63 -4.22 -32.77 4.44
N LEU A 64 -3.79 -31.60 3.94
CA LEU A 64 -3.60 -31.36 2.52
C LEU A 64 -2.53 -32.27 1.91
N LEU A 65 -2.80 -32.76 0.71
CA LEU A 65 -1.81 -33.40 -0.14
C LEU A 65 -0.88 -32.34 -0.74
N LYS A 66 0.29 -32.74 -1.21
CA LYS A 66 1.28 -31.82 -1.77
C LYS A 66 0.75 -30.99 -2.93
N ASN A 67 -0.05 -31.58 -3.81
CA ASN A 67 -0.67 -30.85 -4.92
C ASN A 67 -1.78 -29.89 -4.45
N GLU A 68 -2.47 -30.21 -3.36
CA GLU A 68 -3.49 -29.34 -2.78
C GLU A 68 -2.90 -28.10 -2.16
N ASP A 69 -1.73 -28.22 -1.53
CA ASP A 69 -1.02 -27.09 -0.92
C ASP A 69 -0.65 -26.01 -1.95
N SER A 70 -0.53 -26.39 -3.23
CA SER A 70 -0.20 -25.46 -4.32
C SER A 70 -1.23 -24.36 -4.55
N ILE A 71 -2.48 -24.55 -4.18
CA ILE A 71 -3.55 -23.55 -4.31
C ILE A 71 -3.92 -22.88 -2.99
N ILE A 72 -3.19 -23.17 -1.93
CA ILE A 72 -3.32 -22.47 -0.64
C ILE A 72 -2.28 -21.37 -0.60
N LYS A 73 -2.73 -20.12 -0.44
CA LYS A 73 -1.89 -18.93 -0.54
C LYS A 73 -1.90 -18.12 0.73
N PRO A 74 -0.77 -17.45 1.08
CA PRO A 74 -0.73 -16.58 2.24
C PRO A 74 -1.68 -15.39 2.05
N TYR A 75 -2.58 -15.20 3.00
CA TYR A 75 -3.62 -14.18 2.94
C TYR A 75 -3.43 -13.13 4.03
N TYR A 76 -3.55 -11.88 3.63
CA TYR A 76 -3.30 -10.72 4.46
C TYR A 76 -4.54 -9.85 4.56
N THR A 77 -4.66 -9.15 5.69
CA THR A 77 -5.77 -8.24 5.98
C THR A 77 -5.24 -6.87 6.37
N THR A 78 -6.14 -5.97 6.78
CA THR A 78 -5.77 -4.65 7.33
C THR A 78 -4.96 -4.76 8.63
N GLU A 79 -4.90 -5.91 9.27
CA GLU A 79 -4.03 -6.14 10.43
C GLU A 79 -2.54 -6.15 10.06
N GLN A 80 -2.20 -6.62 8.86
CA GLN A 80 -0.82 -6.67 8.39
C GLN A 80 -0.44 -5.48 7.52
N VAL A 81 -1.38 -4.92 6.75
CA VAL A 81 -1.12 -3.85 5.80
C VAL A 81 -1.28 -2.51 6.46
N GLY A 82 -0.17 -1.81 6.67
CA GLY A 82 -0.14 -0.45 7.20
C GLY A 82 0.36 0.56 6.17
N ARG A 83 0.63 1.79 6.64
CA ARG A 83 1.24 2.83 5.84
C ARG A 83 2.73 2.52 5.65
N TYR A 84 3.24 2.52 4.45
CA TYR A 84 4.60 2.16 4.00
C TYR A 84 4.95 0.68 4.09
N TRP A 85 4.41 -0.08 5.04
CA TRP A 85 4.92 -1.40 5.39
C TRP A 85 3.83 -2.45 5.52
N VAL A 86 4.13 -3.67 5.10
CA VAL A 86 3.30 -4.86 5.30
C VAL A 86 4.04 -5.82 6.23
N ASN A 87 3.39 -6.18 7.33
CA ASN A 87 3.92 -7.22 8.22
C ASN A 87 3.86 -8.58 7.52
N PRO A 88 5.01 -9.25 7.29
CA PRO A 88 5.02 -10.53 6.61
C PRO A 88 4.44 -11.68 7.43
N ASN A 89 4.23 -11.49 8.72
CA ASN A 89 3.64 -12.50 9.61
C ASN A 89 2.12 -12.55 9.40
N HIS A 90 1.66 -13.55 8.70
CA HIS A 90 0.23 -13.82 8.49
C HIS A 90 -0.18 -15.09 9.23
N TYR A 91 -1.47 -15.22 9.47
CA TYR A 91 -2.08 -16.38 10.12
C TYR A 91 -3.32 -16.87 9.38
N LEU A 92 -3.62 -16.28 8.23
CA LEU A 92 -4.72 -16.66 7.36
C LEU A 92 -4.18 -17.15 6.02
N TRP A 93 -4.97 -18.03 5.40
CA TRP A 93 -4.66 -18.67 4.13
C TRP A 93 -5.87 -18.60 3.21
N ALA A 94 -5.65 -18.31 1.92
CA ALA A 94 -6.71 -18.30 0.93
C ALA A 94 -6.64 -19.55 0.05
N ILE A 95 -7.77 -20.18 -0.18
CA ILE A 95 -7.93 -21.15 -1.25
C ILE A 95 -8.06 -20.34 -2.54
N TYR A 96 -7.03 -20.38 -3.38
CA TYR A 96 -6.93 -19.54 -4.58
C TYR A 96 -7.27 -20.38 -5.82
N THR A 97 -8.46 -20.15 -6.33
CA THR A 97 -9.03 -20.84 -7.49
C THR A 97 -9.59 -19.82 -8.48
N ASP A 98 -9.28 -19.98 -9.76
CA ASP A 98 -9.75 -19.09 -10.82
C ASP A 98 -11.01 -19.64 -11.54
N SER A 99 -11.34 -19.09 -12.71
CA SER A 99 -12.50 -19.48 -13.51
C SER A 99 -12.44 -20.93 -14.03
N GLN A 100 -11.27 -21.55 -14.08
CA GLN A 100 -11.13 -22.96 -14.48
C GLN A 100 -11.82 -23.90 -13.46
N TYR A 101 -11.91 -23.48 -12.22
CA TYR A 101 -12.55 -24.22 -11.14
C TYR A 101 -14.09 -24.14 -11.16
N LYS A 102 -14.66 -23.52 -12.19
CA LYS A 102 -16.08 -23.66 -12.54
C LYS A 102 -16.43 -25.10 -13.01
N ASN A 103 -15.44 -25.82 -13.48
CA ASN A 103 -15.62 -27.22 -13.83
C ASN A 103 -15.81 -28.04 -12.55
N PRO A 104 -16.93 -28.83 -12.43
CA PRO A 104 -17.20 -29.67 -11.25
C PRO A 104 -16.13 -30.74 -10.97
N HIS A 105 -15.34 -31.11 -11.97
CA HIS A 105 -14.26 -32.09 -11.86
C HIS A 105 -12.87 -31.48 -11.58
N SER A 106 -12.80 -30.17 -11.46
CA SER A 106 -11.50 -29.44 -11.30
C SER A 106 -10.76 -29.81 -10.02
N LEU A 107 -11.45 -30.27 -8.99
CA LEU A 107 -10.84 -30.67 -7.71
C LEU A 107 -10.85 -32.22 -7.50
N ASP A 108 -11.09 -33.03 -8.53
CA ASP A 108 -11.10 -34.46 -8.36
C ASP A 108 -9.77 -35.05 -7.90
N ASN A 109 -8.65 -34.41 -8.25
CA ASN A 109 -7.31 -34.76 -7.77
C ASN A 109 -6.88 -34.01 -6.48
N MET A 110 -7.78 -33.23 -5.89
CA MET A 110 -7.59 -32.46 -4.66
C MET A 110 -8.72 -32.78 -3.67
N PRO A 111 -8.77 -34.02 -3.16
CA PRO A 111 -9.98 -34.54 -2.47
C PRO A 111 -10.25 -33.83 -1.13
N ASN A 112 -9.21 -33.35 -0.43
CA ASN A 112 -9.41 -32.73 0.87
C ASN A 112 -9.99 -31.31 0.73
N ILE A 113 -9.52 -30.54 -0.25
CA ILE A 113 -10.10 -29.22 -0.57
C ILE A 113 -11.52 -29.39 -1.14
N LYS A 114 -11.72 -30.37 -2.03
CA LYS A 114 -13.05 -30.68 -2.59
C LYS A 114 -14.04 -30.97 -1.47
N LYS A 115 -13.68 -31.87 -0.57
CA LYS A 115 -14.53 -32.24 0.58
C LYS A 115 -14.83 -31.03 1.47
N HIS A 116 -13.85 -30.16 1.70
CA HIS A 116 -14.05 -28.94 2.46
C HIS A 116 -15.05 -28.01 1.78
N LEU A 117 -14.86 -27.67 0.51
CA LEU A 117 -15.72 -26.73 -0.21
C LEU A 117 -17.12 -27.28 -0.48
N ASP A 118 -17.26 -28.58 -0.70
CA ASP A 118 -18.57 -29.23 -0.92
C ASP A 118 -19.52 -29.05 0.28
N GLN A 119 -19.00 -28.90 1.49
CA GLN A 119 -19.82 -28.64 2.68
C GLN A 119 -20.56 -27.29 2.61
N PHE A 120 -20.10 -26.38 1.78
CA PHE A 120 -20.62 -25.01 1.65
C PHE A 120 -21.36 -24.79 0.33
N SER A 121 -21.61 -25.83 -0.46
CA SER A 121 -22.17 -25.71 -1.81
C SER A 121 -23.50 -24.96 -1.85
N SER A 122 -24.36 -25.13 -0.83
CA SER A 122 -25.68 -24.49 -0.78
C SER A 122 -25.64 -22.97 -0.59
N ILE A 123 -24.53 -22.40 -0.13
CA ILE A 123 -24.36 -20.95 0.09
C ILE A 123 -23.47 -20.28 -0.95
N MET A 124 -22.95 -21.03 -1.93
CA MET A 124 -22.08 -20.48 -2.97
C MET A 124 -22.89 -19.70 -4.00
N THR A 125 -22.49 -18.43 -4.19
CA THR A 125 -23.15 -17.50 -5.12
C THR A 125 -22.24 -17.04 -6.25
N SER A 126 -21.03 -17.60 -6.36
CA SER A 126 -20.06 -17.24 -7.39
C SER A 126 -20.52 -17.59 -8.79
N ASP A 127 -20.22 -16.73 -9.76
CA ASP A 127 -20.37 -17.04 -11.20
C ASP A 127 -19.46 -18.21 -11.61
N ASN A 128 -18.44 -18.51 -10.84
CA ASN A 128 -17.46 -19.58 -11.04
C ASN A 128 -17.68 -20.79 -10.09
N LYS A 129 -18.88 -20.91 -9.52
CA LYS A 129 -19.21 -22.10 -8.72
C LYS A 129 -19.07 -23.38 -9.56
N PRO A 130 -18.71 -24.54 -8.98
CA PRO A 130 -18.75 -24.79 -7.53
C PRO A 130 -17.50 -24.32 -6.77
N TYR A 131 -16.32 -24.21 -7.39
CA TYR A 131 -15.07 -24.08 -6.67
C TYR A 131 -14.26 -22.82 -6.97
N GLY A 132 -14.61 -22.09 -8.03
CA GLY A 132 -13.89 -20.87 -8.42
C GLY A 132 -14.27 -19.65 -7.59
N LEU A 133 -13.29 -18.80 -7.31
CA LEU A 133 -13.51 -17.48 -6.71
C LEU A 133 -14.37 -16.62 -7.64
N HIS A 134 -15.18 -15.75 -7.07
CA HIS A 134 -16.03 -14.85 -7.86
C HIS A 134 -15.18 -13.94 -8.75
N ARG A 135 -14.08 -13.39 -8.21
CA ARG A 135 -13.04 -12.66 -8.96
C ARG A 135 -11.67 -13.03 -8.38
N ALA A 136 -10.94 -13.88 -9.07
CA ALA A 136 -9.61 -14.31 -8.64
C ALA A 136 -8.53 -13.28 -8.95
N ARG A 137 -8.75 -12.43 -9.93
CA ARG A 137 -7.79 -11.44 -10.46
C ARG A 137 -6.59 -12.10 -11.15
N GLU A 138 -5.68 -11.27 -11.66
CA GLU A 138 -4.42 -11.76 -12.21
C GLU A 138 -3.42 -12.02 -11.07
N GLN A 139 -2.90 -13.24 -11.02
CA GLN A 139 -2.03 -13.68 -9.93
C GLN A 139 -0.77 -12.83 -9.77
N ARG A 140 -0.27 -12.23 -10.87
CA ARG A 140 0.93 -11.37 -10.84
C ARG A 140 0.83 -10.21 -9.84
N PHE A 141 -0.37 -9.70 -9.59
CA PHE A 141 -0.58 -8.62 -8.62
C PHE A 141 -0.35 -9.07 -7.17
N PHE A 142 -0.41 -10.36 -6.90
CA PHE A 142 -0.17 -10.91 -5.56
C PHE A 142 1.26 -11.41 -5.38
N THR A 143 1.90 -11.89 -6.45
CA THR A 143 3.20 -12.56 -6.39
C THR A 143 4.38 -11.66 -6.69
N ASN A 144 4.18 -10.58 -7.43
CA ASN A 144 5.23 -9.64 -7.80
C ASN A 144 5.27 -8.44 -6.85
N GLU A 145 6.33 -7.67 -6.95
CA GLU A 145 6.47 -6.36 -6.29
C GLU A 145 5.29 -5.46 -6.63
N LYS A 146 4.76 -4.76 -5.64
CA LYS A 146 3.56 -3.94 -5.77
C LYS A 146 3.49 -2.83 -4.73
N VAL A 147 2.68 -1.84 -5.03
CA VAL A 147 2.17 -0.89 -4.05
C VAL A 147 0.72 -1.27 -3.71
N ILE A 148 0.41 -1.36 -2.44
CA ILE A 148 -0.91 -1.71 -1.94
C ILE A 148 -1.59 -0.45 -1.42
N ALA A 149 -2.78 -0.15 -1.94
CA ALA A 149 -3.63 0.92 -1.47
C ALA A 149 -4.81 0.35 -0.68
N ILE A 150 -5.05 0.86 0.52
CA ILE A 150 -6.26 0.55 1.30
C ILE A 150 -7.40 1.35 0.67
N ARG A 151 -8.44 0.68 0.17
CA ARG A 151 -9.51 1.32 -0.59
C ARG A 151 -10.32 2.32 0.23
N LYS A 152 -10.57 2.03 1.50
CA LYS A 152 -11.29 2.92 2.40
C LYS A 152 -10.43 3.20 3.62
N SER A 153 -10.05 4.45 3.79
CA SER A 153 -9.27 4.89 4.94
C SER A 153 -9.87 6.15 5.57
N VAL A 154 -9.85 6.20 6.89
CA VAL A 154 -10.25 7.38 7.66
C VAL A 154 -9.04 8.27 7.85
N GLY A 155 -9.20 9.56 7.62
CA GLY A 155 -8.15 10.54 7.81
C GLY A 155 -7.15 10.58 6.66
N THR A 156 -6.08 9.80 6.74
CA THR A 156 -5.00 9.83 5.74
C THR A 156 -5.03 8.58 4.86
N PRO A 157 -5.00 8.72 3.51
CA PRO A 157 -4.82 7.57 2.62
C PRO A 157 -3.51 6.85 2.94
N SER A 158 -3.51 5.53 2.85
CA SER A 158 -2.35 4.70 3.14
C SER A 158 -1.96 3.84 1.96
N PHE A 159 -0.67 3.90 1.62
CA PHE A 159 -0.03 3.09 0.58
C PHE A 159 1.15 2.33 1.21
N ALA A 160 1.26 1.06 0.89
CA ALA A 160 2.33 0.21 1.39
C ALA A 160 3.11 -0.43 0.23
N TYR A 161 4.41 -0.55 0.41
CA TYR A 161 5.26 -1.31 -0.50
C TYR A 161 5.34 -2.77 -0.04
N CYS A 162 5.24 -3.70 -0.99
CA CYS A 162 5.33 -5.14 -0.72
C CYS A 162 6.07 -5.85 -1.85
N ASP A 163 7.07 -6.67 -1.51
CA ASP A 163 7.91 -7.44 -2.43
C ASP A 163 7.80 -8.95 -2.24
N PHE A 164 6.82 -9.42 -1.50
CA PHE A 164 6.59 -10.84 -1.24
C PHE A 164 5.16 -11.26 -1.62
N ASP A 165 4.91 -12.56 -1.69
CA ASP A 165 3.59 -13.11 -1.98
C ASP A 165 2.58 -12.63 -0.92
N CYS A 166 1.59 -11.87 -1.37
CA CYS A 166 0.63 -11.22 -0.51
C CYS A 166 -0.73 -11.21 -1.20
N TYR A 167 -1.57 -12.18 -0.84
CA TYR A 167 -2.91 -12.31 -1.38
C TYR A 167 -3.88 -11.50 -0.54
N LEU A 168 -4.71 -10.71 -1.22
CA LEU A 168 -5.53 -9.65 -0.63
C LEU A 168 -6.94 -9.69 -1.18
N SER A 169 -7.90 -9.30 -0.35
CA SER A 169 -9.30 -9.12 -0.75
C SER A 169 -9.52 -7.79 -1.48
N GLN A 170 -10.75 -7.61 -1.95
CA GLN A 170 -11.23 -6.37 -2.56
C GLN A 170 -11.17 -5.13 -1.64
N THR A 171 -10.80 -5.29 -0.38
CA THR A 171 -10.50 -4.17 0.53
C THR A 171 -9.32 -3.34 0.05
N PHE A 172 -8.49 -3.91 -0.83
CA PHE A 172 -7.27 -3.31 -1.34
C PHE A 172 -7.29 -3.17 -2.86
N ASN A 173 -6.54 -2.19 -3.35
CA ASN A 173 -6.05 -2.13 -4.73
C ASN A 173 -4.55 -2.35 -4.73
N MET A 174 -4.04 -3.05 -5.75
CA MET A 174 -2.62 -3.26 -6.00
C MET A 174 -2.20 -2.51 -7.24
N ILE A 175 -1.05 -1.86 -7.16
CA ILE A 175 -0.46 -1.06 -8.24
C ILE A 175 0.86 -1.67 -8.66
N GLN A 176 1.02 -1.90 -9.96
CA GLN A 176 2.27 -2.33 -10.58
C GLN A 176 2.53 -1.47 -11.81
N THR A 177 3.72 -0.90 -11.90
CA THR A 177 4.17 -0.13 -13.05
C THR A 177 5.68 -0.27 -13.20
N ASP A 178 6.17 -0.21 -14.42
CA ASP A 178 7.60 -0.17 -14.75
C ASP A 178 8.12 1.25 -15.02
N LYS A 179 7.25 2.24 -14.95
CA LYS A 179 7.57 3.64 -15.30
C LYS A 179 8.40 4.34 -14.24
N VAL A 180 8.31 3.90 -12.99
CA VAL A 180 9.07 4.43 -11.85
C VAL A 180 9.39 3.30 -10.86
N ASN A 181 10.33 3.56 -9.97
CA ASN A 181 10.60 2.69 -8.83
C ASN A 181 9.37 2.63 -7.90
N LEU A 182 8.93 1.44 -7.51
CA LEU A 182 7.71 1.26 -6.71
C LEU A 182 7.86 1.75 -5.26
N LYS A 183 9.06 1.76 -4.70
CA LYS A 183 9.29 2.41 -3.40
C LYS A 183 9.19 3.93 -3.51
N TYR A 184 9.75 4.50 -4.57
CA TYR A 184 9.55 5.91 -4.91
C TYR A 184 8.06 6.24 -5.02
N LEU A 185 7.32 5.43 -5.77
CA LEU A 185 5.87 5.61 -5.92
C LEU A 185 5.15 5.54 -4.57
N THR A 186 5.54 4.64 -3.69
CA THR A 186 4.98 4.54 -2.34
C THR A 186 5.19 5.85 -1.55
N GLY A 187 6.40 6.39 -1.58
CA GLY A 187 6.71 7.66 -0.91
C GLY A 187 5.94 8.84 -1.48
N LEU A 188 5.86 8.93 -2.81
CA LEU A 188 5.11 9.98 -3.50
C LEU A 188 3.61 9.91 -3.18
N LEU A 189 3.00 8.74 -3.27
CA LEU A 189 1.57 8.55 -3.00
C LEU A 189 1.19 8.82 -1.53
N ASN A 190 2.10 8.55 -0.59
CA ASN A 190 1.90 8.87 0.83
C ASN A 190 2.19 10.34 1.18
N SER A 191 2.70 11.14 0.24
CA SER A 191 3.08 12.53 0.52
C SER A 191 1.87 13.43 0.81
N LYS A 192 2.11 14.51 1.52
CA LYS A 192 1.11 15.56 1.77
C LYS A 192 0.61 16.22 0.49
N LEU A 193 1.45 16.30 -0.54
CA LEU A 193 1.06 16.85 -1.84
C LEU A 193 -0.02 16.00 -2.50
N ILE A 194 0.18 14.70 -2.57
CA ILE A 194 -0.81 13.77 -3.12
C ILE A 194 -2.03 13.64 -2.20
N TYR A 195 -1.84 13.70 -0.87
CA TYR A 195 -2.95 13.81 0.07
C TYR A 195 -3.85 15.02 -0.26
N TYR A 196 -3.24 16.20 -0.47
CA TYR A 196 -3.97 17.40 -0.84
C TYR A 196 -4.74 17.21 -2.17
N TRP A 197 -4.07 16.64 -3.19
CA TRP A 197 -4.69 16.36 -4.47
C TRP A 197 -5.89 15.41 -4.31
N LEU A 198 -5.73 14.31 -3.59
CA LEU A 198 -6.80 13.34 -3.32
C LEU A 198 -7.97 13.95 -2.54
N LYS A 199 -7.69 14.82 -1.59
CA LYS A 199 -8.71 15.53 -0.82
C LYS A 199 -9.56 16.44 -1.70
N CYS A 200 -8.97 17.05 -2.72
CA CYS A 200 -9.65 17.98 -3.62
C CYS A 200 -10.28 17.30 -4.85
N LYS A 201 -9.60 16.31 -5.42
CA LYS A 201 -9.97 15.64 -6.68
C LYS A 201 -10.37 14.17 -6.52
N GLY A 202 -10.03 13.56 -5.42
CA GLY A 202 -10.34 12.15 -5.15
C GLY A 202 -11.81 11.94 -4.82
N LYS A 203 -12.16 10.67 -4.65
CA LYS A 203 -13.49 10.25 -4.25
C LYS A 203 -13.56 10.15 -2.72
N MET A 204 -14.51 10.85 -2.13
CA MET A 204 -14.76 10.87 -0.70
C MET A 204 -16.14 10.28 -0.38
N GLN A 205 -16.22 9.56 0.73
CA GLN A 205 -17.47 9.11 1.33
C GLN A 205 -17.51 9.59 2.78
N GLY A 206 -18.09 10.78 3.01
CA GLY A 206 -17.95 11.49 4.27
C GLY A 206 -16.47 11.89 4.49
N GLU A 207 -15.90 11.49 5.62
CA GLU A 207 -14.48 11.73 5.96
C GLU A 207 -13.54 10.60 5.47
N HIS A 208 -14.09 9.60 4.78
CA HIS A 208 -13.33 8.46 4.29
C HIS A 208 -12.83 8.72 2.87
N PHE A 209 -11.54 8.49 2.65
CA PHE A 209 -10.98 8.39 1.30
C PHE A 209 -11.38 7.06 0.67
N GLN A 210 -11.89 7.13 -0.56
CA GLN A 210 -12.20 5.95 -1.36
C GLN A 210 -11.21 5.86 -2.52
N LEU A 211 -10.16 5.05 -2.34
CA LEU A 211 -9.11 4.84 -3.32
C LEU A 211 -9.49 3.71 -4.30
N ASP A 212 -10.55 3.97 -5.07
CA ASP A 212 -10.93 3.11 -6.19
C ASP A 212 -9.96 3.29 -7.36
N LYS A 213 -10.06 2.43 -8.35
CA LYS A 213 -9.21 2.42 -9.54
C LYS A 213 -9.23 3.76 -10.28
N GLU A 214 -10.41 4.34 -10.47
CA GLU A 214 -10.57 5.59 -11.23
C GLU A 214 -9.84 6.78 -10.60
N PRO A 215 -10.00 7.11 -9.30
CA PRO A 215 -9.21 8.17 -8.67
C PRO A 215 -7.70 7.93 -8.75
N LEU A 216 -7.24 6.70 -8.60
CA LEU A 216 -5.82 6.36 -8.70
C LEU A 216 -5.26 6.60 -10.10
N MET A 217 -6.06 6.37 -11.15
CA MET A 217 -5.68 6.62 -12.55
C MET A 217 -5.60 8.11 -12.90
N GLN A 218 -6.16 8.99 -12.08
CA GLN A 218 -6.19 10.43 -12.31
C GLN A 218 -5.05 11.18 -11.62
N ILE A 219 -4.30 10.53 -10.74
CA ILE A 219 -3.18 11.16 -10.04
C ILE A 219 -2.06 11.49 -11.03
N PRO A 220 -1.61 12.77 -11.12
CA PRO A 220 -0.47 13.14 -11.95
C PRO A 220 0.83 12.73 -11.25
N ILE A 221 1.36 11.57 -11.62
CA ILE A 221 2.55 11.00 -10.99
C ILE A 221 3.80 11.56 -11.66
N ALA A 222 4.57 12.36 -10.93
CA ALA A 222 5.81 12.92 -11.43
C ALA A 222 6.87 11.82 -11.61
N VAL A 223 7.60 11.90 -12.73
CA VAL A 223 8.78 11.08 -13.00
C VAL A 223 10.01 11.95 -12.73
N SER A 224 10.63 11.76 -11.58
CA SER A 224 11.85 12.48 -11.22
C SER A 224 13.11 11.79 -11.76
N SER A 225 14.26 12.43 -11.58
CA SER A 225 15.56 11.81 -11.91
C SER A 225 15.75 10.49 -11.16
N GLN A 226 16.55 9.59 -11.72
CA GLN A 226 16.88 8.33 -11.07
C GLN A 226 17.50 8.54 -9.68
N GLU A 227 18.33 9.56 -9.52
CA GLU A 227 18.92 9.91 -8.22
C GLU A 227 17.86 10.27 -7.18
N THR A 228 16.86 11.07 -7.54
CA THR A 228 15.78 11.46 -6.64
C THR A 228 14.84 10.30 -6.36
N GLN A 229 14.54 9.46 -7.36
CA GLN A 229 13.79 8.23 -7.12
C GLN A 229 14.50 7.31 -6.13
N ASN A 230 15.80 7.12 -6.29
CA ASN A 230 16.61 6.30 -5.37
C ASN A 230 16.63 6.89 -3.96
N LEU A 231 16.74 8.22 -3.84
CA LEU A 231 16.69 8.88 -2.53
C LEU A 231 15.37 8.61 -1.82
N ILE A 232 14.25 8.86 -2.47
CA ILE A 232 12.93 8.63 -1.88
C ILE A 232 12.72 7.15 -1.58
N ALA A 233 13.15 6.24 -2.46
CA ALA A 233 13.12 4.81 -2.21
C ALA A 233 13.89 4.41 -0.95
N ASN A 234 15.07 4.99 -0.73
CA ASN A 234 15.87 4.76 0.47
C ASN A 234 15.19 5.32 1.73
N LEU A 235 14.55 6.48 1.64
CA LEU A 235 13.77 7.04 2.75
C LEU A 235 12.55 6.17 3.09
N VAL A 236 11.91 5.59 2.09
CA VAL A 236 10.83 4.61 2.31
C VAL A 236 11.36 3.36 3.01
N ASP A 237 12.53 2.86 2.60
CA ASP A 237 13.14 1.70 3.25
C ASP A 237 13.48 1.94 4.72
N VAL A 238 13.95 3.12 5.10
CA VAL A 238 14.21 3.41 6.51
C VAL A 238 12.91 3.48 7.32
N ILE A 239 11.84 4.03 6.76
CA ILE A 239 10.52 4.03 7.43
C ILE A 239 10.03 2.60 7.62
N ARG A 240 10.19 1.74 6.61
CA ARG A 240 9.83 0.31 6.68
C ARG A 240 10.64 -0.40 7.76
N LEU A 241 11.94 -0.14 7.82
CA LEU A 241 12.82 -0.69 8.87
C LEU A 241 12.34 -0.29 10.28
N LEU A 242 11.99 0.98 10.48
CA LEU A 242 11.46 1.48 11.75
C LEU A 242 10.14 0.83 12.14
N LYS A 243 9.25 0.58 11.18
CA LYS A 243 7.97 -0.08 11.41
C LYS A 243 8.11 -1.59 11.66
N GLN A 244 9.10 -2.22 11.05
CA GLN A 244 9.40 -3.65 11.22
C GLN A 244 10.05 -3.95 12.57
N ALA A 245 10.77 -2.99 13.17
CA ALA A 245 11.53 -3.22 14.39
C ALA A 245 10.62 -3.56 15.57
N HIS A 246 10.91 -4.66 16.24
CA HIS A 246 10.16 -5.12 17.42
C HIS A 246 10.48 -4.33 18.70
N SER A 247 11.58 -3.58 18.69
CA SER A 247 12.01 -2.74 19.80
C SER A 247 12.40 -1.36 19.30
N GLN A 248 12.41 -0.39 20.22
CA GLN A 248 12.90 0.94 19.95
C GLN A 248 14.39 0.89 19.57
N LEU A 249 14.76 1.51 18.44
CA LEU A 249 16.13 1.49 17.92
C LEU A 249 17.07 2.46 18.64
N ASP A 250 16.53 3.52 19.21
CA ASP A 250 17.27 4.50 20.01
C ASP A 250 16.68 4.60 21.42
N SER A 251 17.52 4.85 22.42
CA SER A 251 17.08 4.92 23.82
C SER A 251 16.26 6.16 24.16
N HIS A 252 16.35 7.24 23.37
CA HIS A 252 15.75 8.53 23.66
C HIS A 252 14.64 8.93 22.72
N VAL A 253 14.60 8.31 21.50
CA VAL A 253 13.69 8.71 20.43
C VAL A 253 12.89 7.49 19.95
N SER A 254 11.57 7.60 19.90
CA SER A 254 10.72 6.51 19.46
C SER A 254 10.85 6.25 17.95
N ASN A 255 10.62 5.00 17.55
CA ASN A 255 10.59 4.63 16.12
C ASN A 255 9.51 5.42 15.35
N ASP A 256 8.37 5.67 15.97
CA ASP A 256 7.29 6.45 15.35
C ASP A 256 7.69 7.91 15.13
N TYR A 257 8.41 8.51 16.06
CA TYR A 257 8.94 9.86 15.88
C TYR A 257 9.93 9.91 14.72
N LEU A 258 10.89 8.99 14.68
CA LEU A 258 11.87 8.91 13.58
C LEU A 258 11.17 8.69 12.23
N ALA A 259 10.19 7.80 12.16
CA ALA A 259 9.44 7.55 10.94
C ALA A 259 8.74 8.82 10.42
N LYS A 260 8.16 9.62 11.30
CA LYS A 260 7.55 10.92 10.94
C LYS A 260 8.59 11.93 10.44
N GLU A 261 9.77 11.96 11.03
CA GLU A 261 10.86 12.85 10.59
C GLU A 261 11.37 12.44 9.19
N PHE A 262 11.55 11.15 8.92
CA PHE A 262 11.89 10.69 7.58
C PHE A 262 10.75 10.92 6.58
N GLU A 263 9.50 10.85 7.00
CA GLU A 263 8.35 11.21 6.15
C GLU A 263 8.36 12.70 5.78
N LYS A 264 8.74 13.60 6.70
CA LYS A 264 8.97 15.02 6.39
C LYS A 264 10.02 15.20 5.29
N MET A 265 11.09 14.43 5.32
CA MET A 265 12.12 14.46 4.27
C MET A 265 11.55 14.06 2.92
N ILE A 266 10.73 13.01 2.88
CA ILE A 266 10.02 12.60 1.65
C ILE A 266 9.11 13.74 1.17
N ASN A 267 8.33 14.34 2.06
CA ASN A 267 7.47 15.47 1.71
C ASN A 267 8.26 16.64 1.10
N GLY A 268 9.39 17.01 1.70
CA GLY A 268 10.26 18.05 1.17
C GLY A 268 10.77 17.76 -0.24
N CYS A 269 11.20 16.51 -0.48
CA CYS A 269 11.63 16.07 -1.81
C CYS A 269 10.48 16.11 -2.83
N VAL A 270 9.28 15.69 -2.43
CA VAL A 270 8.10 15.71 -3.31
C VAL A 270 7.68 17.13 -3.65
N TYR A 271 7.70 18.05 -2.69
CA TYR A 271 7.41 19.47 -2.96
C TYR A 271 8.39 20.03 -3.99
N GLU A 272 9.67 19.73 -3.87
CA GLU A 272 10.70 20.16 -4.83
C GLU A 272 10.47 19.57 -6.24
N ILE A 273 10.05 18.32 -6.33
CA ILE A 273 9.74 17.68 -7.62
C ILE A 273 8.61 18.41 -8.36
N TYR A 274 7.53 18.77 -7.65
CA TYR A 274 6.38 19.44 -8.26
C TYR A 274 6.52 20.96 -8.35
N PHE A 275 7.29 21.58 -7.46
CA PHE A 275 7.39 23.03 -7.31
C PHE A 275 8.84 23.48 -7.10
N GLU A 276 9.74 23.07 -7.98
CA GLU A 276 11.16 23.36 -7.89
C GLU A 276 11.43 24.88 -7.77
N ASP A 277 10.76 25.69 -8.58
CA ASP A 277 10.93 27.15 -8.55
C ASP A 277 10.48 27.78 -7.22
N GLU A 278 9.40 27.29 -6.65
CA GLU A 278 8.91 27.76 -5.35
C GLU A 278 9.90 27.42 -4.23
N ILE A 279 10.43 26.19 -4.23
CA ILE A 279 11.46 25.77 -3.28
C ILE A 279 12.74 26.59 -3.46
N LYS A 280 13.17 26.81 -4.70
CA LYS A 280 14.37 27.59 -5.01
C LYS A 280 14.24 29.06 -4.56
N LYS A 281 13.07 29.66 -4.75
CA LYS A 281 12.79 31.02 -4.26
C LYS A 281 12.85 31.13 -2.74
N TYR A 282 12.33 30.12 -2.04
CA TYR A 282 12.24 30.13 -0.58
C TYR A 282 13.55 29.72 0.09
N TYR A 283 14.17 28.63 -0.34
CA TYR A 283 15.34 28.03 0.30
C TYR A 283 16.66 28.38 -0.41
N GLY A 284 16.61 28.62 -1.71
CA GLY A 284 17.80 28.95 -2.52
C GLY A 284 18.68 27.74 -2.88
N LYS A 285 18.34 26.56 -2.39
CA LYS A 285 19.10 25.31 -2.59
C LYS A 285 18.13 24.16 -2.88
N SER A 286 18.69 22.98 -3.18
CA SER A 286 17.91 21.75 -3.35
C SER A 286 17.77 20.99 -2.03
N ILE A 287 16.53 20.69 -1.63
CA ILE A 287 16.20 19.87 -0.47
C ILE A 287 16.73 18.44 -0.69
N ALA A 288 16.43 17.86 -1.85
CA ALA A 288 16.84 16.50 -2.18
C ALA A 288 18.37 16.33 -2.15
N ARG A 289 19.10 17.28 -2.72
CA ARG A 289 20.58 17.25 -2.71
C ARG A 289 21.13 17.29 -1.28
N CYS A 290 20.58 18.14 -0.44
CA CYS A 290 21.01 18.24 0.96
C CYS A 290 20.83 16.90 1.69
N ILE A 291 19.65 16.31 1.60
CA ILE A 291 19.34 15.05 2.27
C ILE A 291 20.18 13.89 1.70
N ARG A 292 20.32 13.81 0.38
CA ARG A 292 21.04 12.74 -0.32
C ARG A 292 22.48 12.59 0.15
N ASN A 293 23.14 13.68 0.50
CA ASN A 293 24.53 13.66 0.96
C ASN A 293 24.72 12.85 2.25
N TYR A 294 23.66 12.62 3.02
CA TYR A 294 23.71 11.92 4.31
C TYR A 294 23.05 10.53 4.25
N ILE A 295 22.41 10.16 3.13
CA ILE A 295 21.72 8.87 3.02
C ILE A 295 22.69 7.82 2.46
N PRO A 296 23.01 6.77 3.23
CA PRO A 296 23.85 5.69 2.76
C PRO A 296 23.10 4.77 1.79
N ALA A 297 23.83 3.90 1.10
CA ALA A 297 23.25 2.89 0.23
C ALA A 297 22.40 1.87 1.01
N THR A 298 22.73 1.63 2.28
CA THR A 298 22.03 0.68 3.15
C THR A 298 21.80 1.28 4.54
N PHE A 299 20.65 0.97 5.10
CA PHE A 299 20.32 1.29 6.49
C PHE A 299 20.43 0.04 7.36
N THR A 300 20.88 0.24 8.60
CA THR A 300 20.87 -0.79 9.64
C THR A 300 20.18 -0.22 10.88
N PRO A 301 19.64 -1.05 11.76
CA PRO A 301 19.05 -0.57 13.02
C PRO A 301 20.01 0.33 13.81
N GLN A 302 21.32 0.08 13.72
CA GLN A 302 22.34 0.79 14.49
C GLN A 302 22.66 2.20 13.92
N ASN A 303 22.42 2.43 12.63
CA ASN A 303 22.82 3.71 12.01
C ASN A 303 21.67 4.69 11.76
N VAL A 304 20.42 4.28 11.92
CA VAL A 304 19.24 5.11 11.61
C VAL A 304 19.24 6.42 12.40
N TYR A 305 19.43 6.35 13.70
CA TYR A 305 19.43 7.56 14.54
C TYR A 305 20.58 8.50 14.19
N LYS A 306 21.76 7.97 13.94
CA LYS A 306 22.91 8.79 13.52
C LYS A 306 22.65 9.51 12.21
N ILE A 307 22.08 8.83 11.23
CA ILE A 307 21.71 9.42 9.94
C ILE A 307 20.72 10.56 10.15
N TYR A 308 19.67 10.31 10.93
CA TYR A 308 18.69 11.34 11.29
C TYR A 308 19.36 12.55 11.95
N SER A 309 20.20 12.33 12.97
CA SER A 309 20.90 13.38 13.69
C SER A 309 21.83 14.21 12.79
N ASP A 310 22.54 13.54 11.88
CA ASP A 310 23.41 14.22 10.91
C ASP A 310 22.58 15.12 9.96
N ILE A 311 21.44 14.65 9.50
CA ILE A 311 20.52 15.42 8.64
C ILE A 311 19.90 16.59 9.43
N GLU A 312 19.44 16.34 10.64
CA GLU A 312 18.85 17.35 11.52
C GLU A 312 19.85 18.51 11.75
N SER A 313 21.11 18.18 11.97
CA SER A 313 22.18 19.18 12.21
C SER A 313 22.43 20.11 11.02
N THR A 314 21.99 19.75 9.81
CA THR A 314 22.04 20.63 8.64
C THR A 314 21.00 21.74 8.66
N GLY A 315 19.97 21.65 9.51
CA GLY A 315 18.82 22.56 9.53
C GLY A 315 17.78 22.29 8.45
N ILE A 316 17.94 21.25 7.61
CA ILE A 316 17.02 20.99 6.50
C ILE A 316 15.61 20.63 6.98
N ILE A 317 15.47 19.93 8.10
CA ILE A 317 14.17 19.56 8.66
C ILE A 317 13.43 20.82 9.11
N GLU A 318 14.11 21.77 9.73
CA GLU A 318 13.54 23.08 10.10
C GLU A 318 13.10 23.87 8.88
N ILE A 319 13.86 23.82 7.79
CA ILE A 319 13.48 24.44 6.51
C ILE A 319 12.18 23.81 5.98
N ILE A 320 12.09 22.49 5.98
CA ILE A 320 10.87 21.77 5.54
C ILE A 320 9.67 22.15 6.41
N ASP A 321 9.82 22.16 7.73
CA ASP A 321 8.77 22.58 8.65
C ASP A 321 8.36 24.03 8.43
N SER A 322 9.30 24.91 8.11
CA SER A 322 9.05 26.36 7.88
C SER A 322 8.27 26.64 6.60
N LEU A 323 8.15 25.67 5.67
CA LEU A 323 7.34 25.84 4.46
C LEU A 323 5.88 26.15 4.77
N ALA A 324 5.39 25.69 5.92
CA ALA A 324 4.05 26.02 6.43
C ALA A 324 3.84 27.53 6.69
N PHE A 325 4.91 28.29 6.81
CA PHE A 325 4.89 29.73 7.07
C PHE A 325 5.50 30.54 5.92
N SER A 326 5.81 29.90 4.79
CA SER A 326 6.41 30.56 3.63
C SER A 326 5.46 31.57 2.98
N ASN A 327 6.02 32.50 2.22
CA ASN A 327 5.25 33.44 1.41
C ASN A 327 4.59 32.78 0.18
N SER A 328 5.03 31.59 -0.20
CA SER A 328 4.39 30.81 -1.24
C SER A 328 3.05 30.24 -0.73
N GLU A 329 1.95 30.70 -1.31
CA GLU A 329 0.62 30.18 -0.99
C GLU A 329 0.53 28.67 -1.25
N ILE A 330 1.19 28.19 -2.32
CA ILE A 330 1.23 26.78 -2.69
C ILE A 330 1.89 25.96 -1.59
N LEU A 331 3.12 26.27 -1.25
CA LEU A 331 3.89 25.52 -0.25
C LEU A 331 3.23 25.56 1.12
N ARG A 332 2.75 26.73 1.52
CA ARG A 332 2.03 26.90 2.79
C ARG A 332 0.77 26.02 2.85
N THR A 333 -0.04 26.06 1.81
CA THR A 333 -1.32 25.32 1.78
C THR A 333 -1.09 23.81 1.80
N ILE A 334 -0.15 23.30 1.01
CA ILE A 334 0.16 21.87 0.95
C ILE A 334 0.81 21.39 2.26
N SER A 335 1.73 22.17 2.82
CA SER A 335 2.41 21.82 4.07
C SER A 335 1.47 21.74 5.26
N LEU A 336 0.41 22.55 5.27
CA LEU A 336 -0.60 22.59 6.33
C LEU A 336 -1.74 21.58 6.12
N SER A 337 -1.81 20.92 4.98
CA SER A 337 -2.89 19.95 4.67
C SER A 337 -2.71 18.54 5.31
#